data_43c6619c4a0a85397755c4081f120b8d
#
_entry.id   43c6619c4a0a85397755c4081f120b8d
#
_cell.length_a   1.000
_cell.length_b   1.000
_cell.length_c   1.000
_cell.angle_alpha   90.00
_cell.angle_beta   90.00
_cell.angle_gamma   90.00
#
_symmetry.space_group_name_H-M   'P 1'
#
loop_
_entity.id
_entity.type
_entity.pdbx_description
1 polymer ?
#
loop_
_entity_poly.entity_id
_entity_poly.type
_entity_poly.pdbx_seq_one_letter_code
_entity_poly.pdbx_strand_id
1 'polypeptide(L)'
;MNYVDLHVHSNASDGTLSPGEVVRYAASKQLKAMALTDHDTIAGITQAKTAAAECGIELIPGIELSCFYQATEIHILGFFIDEHSEVLNEGLKHLVDIRTRRNEAVSYTHLRAHETDQYL
;
A
#
# COMPACT_ATOMS: atom_id res chain seq x y z
N MET A 1 6.12 11.21 25.66
CA MET A 1 6.16 9.77 25.32
C MET A 1 6.52 9.57 23.85
N ASN A 2 7.27 8.53 23.57
CA ASN A 2 7.65 8.23 22.17
C ASN A 2 6.68 7.22 21.58
N TYR A 3 5.93 7.66 20.58
CA TYR A 3 4.99 6.78 19.87
C TYR A 3 5.51 6.50 18.48
N VAL A 4 5.17 5.33 17.96
CA VAL A 4 5.42 4.94 16.57
C VAL A 4 4.14 4.37 15.99
N ASP A 5 3.98 4.48 14.66
CA ASP A 5 2.88 3.86 13.94
C ASP A 5 3.48 3.02 12.80
N LEU A 6 3.27 1.73 12.85
CA LEU A 6 3.86 0.77 11.91
C LEU A 6 2.87 0.27 10.86
N HIS A 7 1.73 0.93 10.72
CA HIS A 7 0.73 0.51 9.73
C HIS A 7 0.00 1.73 9.19
N VAL A 8 0.59 2.38 8.19
CA VAL A 8 0.09 3.64 7.65
C VAL A 8 -0.05 3.52 6.13
N HIS A 9 -1.13 4.04 5.59
CA HIS A 9 -1.40 4.04 4.16
C HIS A 9 -1.44 5.48 3.62
N SER A 10 -0.99 5.64 2.38
CA SER A 10 -1.09 6.89 1.64
C SER A 10 -2.02 6.73 0.44
N ASN A 11 -2.17 7.79 -0.34
CA ASN A 11 -2.95 7.73 -1.57
C ASN A 11 -2.26 6.96 -2.70
N ALA A 12 -1.06 6.42 -2.45
CA ALA A 12 -0.46 5.45 -3.36
C ALA A 12 -1.24 4.13 -3.35
N SER A 13 -2.01 3.86 -2.29
CA SER A 13 -2.98 2.77 -2.24
C SER A 13 -4.37 3.30 -1.90
N ASP A 14 -4.82 3.15 -0.68
CA ASP A 14 -6.20 3.47 -0.28
C ASP A 14 -6.34 4.63 0.71
N GLY A 15 -5.25 5.30 1.04
CA GLY A 15 -5.30 6.48 1.89
C GLY A 15 -5.70 7.73 1.13
N THR A 16 -5.96 8.82 1.84
CA THR A 16 -6.39 10.09 1.24
C THR A 16 -5.27 11.12 1.14
N LEU A 17 -4.23 10.99 1.95
CA LEU A 17 -3.10 11.92 1.95
C LEU A 17 -1.96 11.36 1.09
N SER A 18 -1.23 12.26 0.43
CA SER A 18 -0.02 11.86 -0.29
C SER A 18 1.02 11.29 0.69
N PRO A 19 2.00 10.53 0.19
CA PRO A 19 3.06 10.00 1.08
C PRO A 19 3.76 11.09 1.90
N GLY A 20 4.07 12.24 1.28
CA GLY A 20 4.68 13.35 2.00
C GLY A 20 3.75 13.96 3.04
N GLU A 21 2.48 14.15 2.69
CA GLU A 21 1.49 14.71 3.61
C GLU A 21 1.26 13.81 4.82
N VAL A 22 1.21 12.50 4.61
CA VAL A 22 1.01 11.54 5.71
C VAL A 22 2.19 11.57 6.68
N VAL A 23 3.41 11.71 6.16
CA VAL A 23 4.60 11.84 7.01
C VAL A 23 4.57 13.13 7.81
N ARG A 24 4.24 14.24 7.17
CA ARG A 24 4.14 15.54 7.86
C ARG A 24 3.06 15.53 8.92
N TYR A 25 1.94 14.85 8.64
CA TYR A 25 0.87 14.70 9.64
C TYR A 25 1.36 13.88 10.84
N ALA A 26 2.06 12.76 10.60
CA ALA A 26 2.62 11.94 11.65
C ALA A 26 3.62 12.75 12.52
N ALA A 27 4.47 13.55 11.89
CA ALA A 27 5.40 14.40 12.59
C ALA A 27 4.67 15.45 13.46
N SER A 28 3.56 15.99 12.95
CA SER A 28 2.75 16.96 13.72
C SER A 28 2.09 16.32 14.94
N LYS A 29 1.90 15.02 14.95
CA LYS A 29 1.39 14.26 16.09
C LYS A 29 2.52 13.76 16.99
N GLN A 30 3.74 14.19 16.73
CA GLN A 30 4.92 13.88 17.53
C GLN A 30 5.30 12.39 17.53
N LEU A 31 4.99 11.69 16.45
CA LEU A 31 5.48 10.32 16.26
C LEU A 31 6.99 10.35 16.03
N LYS A 32 7.69 9.39 16.61
CA LYS A 32 9.14 9.25 16.45
C LYS A 32 9.50 8.48 15.20
N ALA A 33 8.64 7.55 14.80
CA ALA A 33 8.83 6.74 13.61
C ALA A 33 7.48 6.32 13.05
N MET A 34 7.45 6.07 11.75
CA MET A 34 6.29 5.48 11.11
C MET A 34 6.74 4.54 9.99
N ALA A 35 5.93 3.52 9.71
CA ALA A 35 6.14 2.68 8.55
C ALA A 35 5.05 3.00 7.53
N LEU A 36 5.45 3.31 6.31
CA LEU A 36 4.51 3.43 5.21
C LEU A 36 4.31 2.03 4.62
N THR A 37 3.09 1.52 4.71
CA THR A 37 2.75 0.13 4.36
C THR A 37 1.57 0.10 3.40
N ASP A 38 1.70 0.78 2.27
CA ASP A 38 0.65 0.81 1.24
C ASP A 38 0.36 -0.59 0.69
N HIS A 39 -0.88 -0.81 0.26
CA HIS A 39 -1.29 -2.09 -0.32
C HIS A 39 -0.58 -2.36 -1.63
N ASP A 40 0.24 -3.42 -1.64
CA ASP A 40 0.88 -3.99 -2.84
C ASP A 40 1.64 -2.99 -3.70
N THR A 41 2.11 -1.90 -3.11
CA THR A 41 2.92 -0.90 -3.80
C THR A 41 3.95 -0.29 -2.88
N ILE A 42 5.08 0.10 -3.45
CA ILE A 42 6.14 0.84 -2.76
C ILE A 42 6.37 2.20 -3.43
N ALA A 43 5.43 2.62 -4.29
CA ALA A 43 5.59 3.84 -5.09
C ALA A 43 5.72 5.11 -4.22
N GLY A 44 5.17 5.11 -3.02
CA GLY A 44 5.23 6.28 -2.13
C GLY A 44 6.46 6.37 -1.24
N ILE A 45 7.30 5.33 -1.21
CA ILE A 45 8.40 5.24 -0.24
C ILE A 45 9.42 6.38 -0.41
N THR A 46 9.84 6.66 -1.63
CA THR A 46 10.85 7.70 -1.90
C THR A 46 10.35 9.07 -1.44
N GLN A 47 9.11 9.42 -1.78
CA GLN A 47 8.51 10.69 -1.37
C GLN A 47 8.37 10.77 0.16
N ALA A 48 7.97 9.67 0.78
CA ALA A 48 7.85 9.61 2.24
C ALA A 48 9.20 9.77 2.94
N LYS A 49 10.25 9.15 2.42
CA LYS A 49 11.61 9.30 2.95
C LYS A 49 12.09 10.75 2.90
N THR A 50 11.84 11.44 1.79
CA THR A 50 12.20 12.84 1.63
C THR A 50 11.50 13.71 2.69
N ALA A 51 10.19 13.53 2.85
CA ALA A 51 9.43 14.28 3.85
C ALA A 51 9.88 13.95 5.27
N ALA A 52 10.20 12.70 5.55
CA ALA A 52 10.65 12.26 6.87
C ALA A 52 11.98 12.92 7.25
N ALA A 53 12.90 13.02 6.29
CA ALA A 53 14.19 13.70 6.51
C ALA A 53 13.97 15.18 6.84
N GLU A 54 13.02 15.82 6.19
CA GLU A 54 12.69 17.23 6.45
C GLU A 54 12.03 17.43 7.83
N CYS A 55 11.22 16.47 8.27
CA CYS A 55 10.46 16.57 9.53
C CYS A 55 11.20 16.00 10.74
N GLY A 56 12.31 15.30 10.54
CA GLY A 56 13.05 14.68 11.62
C GLY A 56 12.36 13.45 12.22
N ILE A 57 11.56 12.73 11.43
CA ILE A 57 10.91 11.49 11.84
C ILE A 57 11.58 10.31 11.11
N GLU A 58 11.65 9.17 11.77
CA GLU A 58 12.18 7.96 11.12
C GLU A 58 11.12 7.32 10.22
N LEU A 59 11.47 7.10 8.96
CA LEU A 59 10.59 6.42 8.00
C LEU A 59 11.08 4.99 7.80
N ILE A 60 10.22 4.03 8.14
CA ILE A 60 10.48 2.61 7.90
C ILE A 60 9.81 2.24 6.58
N PRO A 61 10.57 1.84 5.55
CA PRO A 61 9.96 1.42 4.29
C PRO A 61 9.26 0.08 4.48
N GLY A 62 8.00 0.04 4.11
CA GLY A 62 7.18 -1.13 4.31
C GLY A 62 6.19 -1.37 3.18
N ILE A 63 5.43 -2.44 3.30
CA ILE A 63 4.38 -2.80 2.35
C ILE A 63 3.37 -3.68 3.06
N GLU A 64 2.11 -3.58 2.64
CA GLU A 64 1.07 -4.52 3.05
C GLU A 64 0.66 -5.36 1.85
N LEU A 65 1.01 -6.64 1.89
CA LEU A 65 0.69 -7.58 0.82
C LEU A 65 -0.67 -8.21 1.06
N SER A 66 -1.54 -8.17 0.06
CA SER A 66 -2.83 -8.85 0.09
C SER A 66 -2.66 -10.24 -0.49
N CYS A 67 -2.86 -11.25 0.33
CA CYS A 67 -2.69 -12.65 -0.02
C CYS A 67 -3.98 -13.42 0.19
N PHE A 68 -4.10 -14.57 -0.46
CA PHE A 68 -5.23 -15.47 -0.26
C PHE A 68 -4.72 -16.83 0.16
N TYR A 69 -5.37 -17.39 1.17
CA TYR A 69 -5.14 -18.75 1.60
C TYR A 69 -6.50 -19.43 1.77
N GLN A 70 -6.76 -20.45 0.97
CA GLN A 70 -8.03 -21.20 0.98
C GLN A 70 -9.25 -20.26 0.95
N ALA A 71 -9.24 -19.32 0.00
CA ALA A 71 -10.29 -18.33 -0.22
C ALA A 71 -10.44 -17.29 0.90
N THR A 72 -9.56 -17.28 1.88
CA THR A 72 -9.51 -16.26 2.93
C THR A 72 -8.45 -15.22 2.59
N GLU A 73 -8.83 -13.95 2.59
CA GLU A 73 -7.87 -12.87 2.37
C GLU A 73 -7.05 -12.64 3.62
N ILE A 74 -5.74 -12.62 3.47
CA ILE A 74 -4.79 -12.39 4.54
C ILE A 74 -3.88 -11.25 4.13
N HIS A 75 -3.70 -10.28 5.03
CA HIS A 75 -2.77 -9.17 4.80
C HIS A 75 -1.50 -9.40 5.59
N ILE A 76 -0.37 -9.27 4.90
CA ILE A 76 0.95 -9.47 5.49
C ILE A 76 1.72 -8.16 5.40
N LEU A 77 2.19 -7.68 6.56
CA LEU A 77 3.02 -6.48 6.62
C LEU A 77 4.48 -6.85 6.50
N GLY A 78 5.20 -6.19 5.60
CA GLY A 78 6.64 -6.29 5.48
C GLY A 78 7.28 -4.97 5.89
N PHE A 79 8.35 -5.04 6.68
CA PHE A 79 9.08 -3.86 7.13
C PHE A 79 10.53 -3.92 6.68
N PHE A 80 11.15 -2.75 6.58
CA PHE A 80 12.54 -2.61 6.16
C PHE A 80 12.81 -3.25 4.80
N ILE A 81 11.84 -3.09 3.91
CA ILE A 81 11.97 -3.60 2.54
C ILE A 81 12.96 -2.73 1.76
N ASP A 82 13.60 -3.33 0.76
CA ASP A 82 14.48 -2.61 -0.17
C ASP A 82 13.67 -2.18 -1.39
N GLU A 83 13.33 -0.91 -1.47
CA GLU A 83 12.55 -0.35 -2.57
C GLU A 83 13.30 -0.38 -3.92
N HIS A 84 14.60 -0.66 -3.89
CA HIS A 84 15.42 -0.77 -5.10
C HIS A 84 15.63 -2.23 -5.54
N SER A 85 15.06 -3.20 -4.82
CA SER A 85 15.18 -4.60 -5.18
C SER A 85 14.45 -4.90 -6.48
N GLU A 86 15.17 -5.41 -7.48
CA GLU A 86 14.58 -5.82 -8.75
C GLU A 86 13.59 -6.96 -8.56
N VAL A 87 13.92 -7.91 -7.70
CA VAL A 87 13.06 -9.06 -7.42
C VAL A 87 11.73 -8.59 -6.82
N LEU A 88 11.78 -7.69 -5.85
CA LEU A 88 10.58 -7.13 -5.24
C LEU A 88 9.74 -6.37 -6.28
N ASN A 89 10.37 -5.49 -7.05
CA ASN A 89 9.66 -4.68 -8.04
C ASN A 89 9.02 -5.54 -9.14
N GLU A 90 9.71 -6.57 -9.60
CA GLU A 90 9.15 -7.50 -10.58
C GLU A 90 7.98 -8.30 -10.01
N GLY A 91 8.11 -8.76 -8.76
CA GLY A 91 7.04 -9.45 -8.06
C GLY A 91 5.80 -8.58 -7.90
N LEU A 92 5.97 -7.31 -7.57
CA LEU A 92 4.85 -6.36 -7.44
C LEU A 92 4.18 -6.10 -8.79
N LYS A 93 4.96 -5.96 -9.86
CA LYS A 93 4.41 -5.85 -11.22
C LYS A 93 3.55 -7.05 -11.57
N HIS A 94 4.04 -8.24 -11.23
CA HIS A 94 3.31 -9.47 -11.49
C HIS A 94 1.98 -9.52 -10.72
N LEU A 95 1.98 -9.06 -9.47
CA LEU A 95 0.76 -8.96 -8.67
C LEU A 95 -0.24 -8.00 -9.28
N VAL A 96 0.21 -6.85 -9.77
CA VAL A 96 -0.65 -5.88 -10.45
C VAL A 96 -1.29 -6.51 -11.70
N ASP A 97 -0.50 -7.24 -12.49
CA ASP A 97 -1.00 -7.93 -13.68
C ASP A 97 -2.07 -8.96 -13.32
N ILE A 98 -1.83 -9.76 -12.30
CA ILE A 98 -2.80 -10.76 -11.83
C ILE A 98 -4.09 -10.08 -11.39
N ARG A 99 -4.00 -8.99 -10.63
CA ARG A 99 -5.17 -8.23 -10.19
C ARG A 99 -5.93 -7.62 -11.33
N THR A 100 -5.24 -7.03 -12.29
CA THR A 100 -5.87 -6.45 -13.47
C THR A 100 -6.66 -7.50 -14.22
N ARG A 101 -6.08 -8.67 -14.46
CA ARG A 101 -6.77 -9.78 -15.11
C ARG A 101 -7.97 -10.27 -14.31
N ARG A 102 -7.82 -10.38 -12.98
CA ARG A 102 -8.91 -10.78 -12.10
C ARG A 102 -10.04 -9.76 -12.15
N ASN A 103 -9.71 -8.47 -12.07
CA ASN A 103 -10.71 -7.41 -12.12
C ASN A 103 -11.43 -7.38 -13.45
N GLU A 104 -10.74 -7.59 -14.56
CA GLU A 104 -11.34 -7.70 -15.88
C GLU A 104 -12.31 -8.87 -15.94
N ALA A 105 -11.91 -10.04 -15.43
CA ALA A 105 -12.75 -11.23 -15.40
C ALA A 105 -13.99 -11.01 -14.54
N VAL A 106 -13.85 -10.40 -13.39
CA VAL A 106 -14.98 -10.08 -12.49
C VAL A 106 -15.92 -9.09 -13.16
N SER A 107 -15.39 -8.02 -13.75
CA SER A 107 -16.19 -7.02 -14.46
C SER A 107 -16.98 -7.65 -15.61
N TYR A 108 -16.35 -8.51 -16.39
CA TYR A 108 -17.01 -9.21 -17.48
C TYR A 108 -18.14 -10.10 -16.97
N THR A 109 -17.91 -10.84 -15.91
CA THR A 109 -18.93 -11.69 -15.29
C THR A 109 -20.11 -10.85 -14.80
N HIS A 110 -19.84 -9.71 -14.16
CA HIS A 110 -20.90 -8.79 -13.72
C HIS A 110 -21.69 -8.20 -14.86
N LEU A 111 -21.02 -7.77 -15.93
CA LEU A 111 -21.69 -7.26 -17.11
C LEU A 111 -22.63 -8.31 -17.73
N ARG A 112 -22.19 -9.55 -17.80
CA ARG A 112 -23.06 -10.62 -18.29
C ARG A 112 -24.26 -10.88 -17.38
N ALA A 113 -24.06 -10.80 -16.08
CA ALA A 113 -25.15 -10.92 -15.14
C ALA A 113 -26.17 -9.80 -15.30
N HIS A 114 -25.70 -8.59 -15.61
CA HIS A 114 -26.55 -7.42 -15.83
C HIS A 114 -27.40 -7.48 -17.09
N GLU A 115 -27.07 -8.33 -18.03
CA GLU A 115 -27.93 -8.57 -19.17
C GLU A 115 -29.27 -9.18 -18.74
N THR A 116 -29.27 -9.88 -17.62
CA THR A 116 -30.46 -10.58 -17.11
C THR A 116 -30.92 -10.09 -15.75
N ASP A 117 -30.09 -9.34 -15.04
CA ASP A 117 -30.38 -8.90 -13.67
C ASP A 117 -29.68 -7.58 -13.39
N GLN A 118 -30.32 -6.78 -12.55
CA GLN A 118 -29.80 -5.51 -12.11
C GLN A 118 -28.97 -5.70 -10.85
N TYR A 119 -27.67 -5.53 -10.97
CA TYR A 119 -26.86 -5.68 -9.81
C TYR A 119 -25.50 -4.99 -9.96
N LEU A 120 -24.91 -4.57 -8.90
CA LEU A 120 -23.65 -3.82 -8.89
C LEU A 120 -22.44 -4.69 -8.57
#